data_f54bd72f78155ef392f5e4d7b404cfa6
#
_entry.id   f54bd72f78155ef392f5e4d7b404cfa6
#
_cell.length_a   1.000
_cell.length_b   1.000
_cell.length_c   1.000
_cell.angle_alpha   90.00
_cell.angle_beta   90.00
_cell.angle_gamma   90.00
#
_symmetry.space_group_name_H-M   'P 1'
#
loop_
_entity.id
_entity.type
_entity.pdbx_description
1 polymer ?
#
loop_
_entity_poly.entity_id
_entity_poly.type
_entity_poly.pdbx_seq_one_letter_code
_entity_poly.pdbx_strand_id
1 'polypeptide(L)' 'MHSDISIDRKLIEEGTAQLTSEIQVLEAWLRELEASDDSDAEVIAARKSYHDMLQSRKEMLSSLAKQAKLQAVASD' A
#
# COMPACT_ATOMS: atom_id res chain seq x y z
N MET A 1 26.55 5.86 -12.17
CA MET A 1 25.65 4.89 -12.75
C MET A 1 25.30 3.75 -11.84
N HIS A 2 26.30 3.21 -11.18
CA HIS A 2 26.06 2.12 -10.23
C HIS A 2 25.21 2.55 -9.04
N SER A 3 25.31 3.82 -8.68
CA SER A 3 24.52 4.37 -7.60
C SER A 3 23.01 4.37 -7.91
N ASP A 4 22.66 4.38 -9.18
CA ASP A 4 21.25 4.40 -9.58
C ASP A 4 20.55 3.11 -9.21
N ILE A 5 21.21 1.97 -9.42
CA ILE A 5 20.64 0.67 -9.06
C ILE A 5 20.46 0.57 -7.55
N SER A 6 21.46 1.04 -6.81
CA SER A 6 21.41 1.02 -5.36
C SER A 6 20.29 1.92 -4.82
N ILE A 7 20.13 3.10 -5.42
CA ILE A 7 19.10 4.04 -5.03
C ILE A 7 17.71 3.46 -5.31
N ASP A 8 17.53 2.82 -6.47
CA ASP A 8 16.26 2.22 -6.84
C ASP A 8 15.85 1.13 -5.86
N ARG A 9 16.80 0.29 -5.46
CA ARG A 9 16.52 -0.77 -4.49
C ARG A 9 16.09 -0.16 -3.15
N LYS A 10 16.80 0.85 -2.70
CA LYS A 10 16.47 1.51 -1.44
C LYS A 10 15.09 2.17 -1.50
N LEU A 11 14.77 2.81 -2.62
CA LEU A 11 13.47 3.44 -2.83
C LEU A 11 12.36 2.40 -2.81
N ILE A 12 12.58 1.24 -3.42
CA ILE A 12 11.60 0.15 -3.40
C ILE A 12 11.38 -0.34 -1.98
N GLU A 13 12.45 -0.52 -1.22
CA GLU A 13 12.36 -0.97 0.17
C GLU A 13 11.61 0.04 1.03
N GLU A 14 11.94 1.32 0.89
CA GLU A 14 11.29 2.38 1.64
C GLU A 14 9.82 2.51 1.25
N GLY A 15 9.53 2.45 -0.05
CA GLY A 15 8.16 2.50 -0.55
C GLY A 15 7.35 1.32 -0.05
N THR A 16 7.92 0.13 -0.04
CA THR A 16 7.27 -1.07 0.46
C THR A 16 6.92 -0.92 1.94
N ALA A 17 7.88 -0.46 2.74
CA ALA A 17 7.66 -0.26 4.17
C ALA A 17 6.58 0.77 4.43
N GLN A 18 6.60 1.87 3.69
CA GLN A 18 5.61 2.93 3.84
C GLN A 18 4.22 2.46 3.44
N LEU A 19 4.10 1.77 2.30
CA LEU A 19 2.81 1.25 1.85
C LEU A 19 2.26 0.21 2.82
N THR A 20 3.12 -0.66 3.34
CA THR A 20 2.70 -1.66 4.31
C THR A 20 2.13 -0.98 5.56
N SER A 21 2.80 0.06 6.03
CA SER A 21 2.34 0.82 7.18
C SER A 21 1.00 1.50 6.91
N GLU A 22 0.86 2.13 5.74
CA GLU A 22 -0.39 2.78 5.35
C GLU A 22 -1.54 1.79 5.25
N ILE A 23 -1.27 0.62 4.68
CA ILE A 23 -2.28 -0.44 4.56
C ILE A 23 -2.75 -0.88 5.94
N GLN A 24 -1.82 -1.06 6.88
CA GLN A 24 -2.18 -1.47 8.23
C GLN A 24 -3.07 -0.44 8.93
N VAL A 25 -2.75 0.84 8.77
CA VAL A 25 -3.54 1.91 9.36
C VAL A 25 -4.94 1.96 8.73
N LEU A 26 -5.01 1.87 7.42
CA LEU A 26 -6.30 1.88 6.71
C LEU A 26 -7.16 0.69 7.11
N GLU A 27 -6.55 -0.48 7.24
CA GLU A 27 -7.28 -1.68 7.65
C GLU A 27 -7.83 -1.53 9.06
N ALA A 28 -7.05 -0.93 9.95
CA ALA A 28 -7.49 -0.72 11.34
C ALA A 28 -8.68 0.25 11.38
N TRP A 29 -8.58 1.35 10.64
CA TRP A 29 -9.66 2.33 10.59
C TRP A 29 -10.92 1.77 9.94
N LEU A 30 -10.74 1.00 8.88
CA LEU A 30 -11.87 0.37 8.21
C LEU A 30 -12.57 -0.61 9.14
N ARG A 31 -11.80 -1.37 9.91
CA ARG A 31 -12.39 -2.28 10.89
C ARG A 31 -13.22 -1.55 11.93
N GLU A 32 -12.77 -0.39 12.37
CA GLU A 32 -13.54 0.42 13.31
C GLU A 32 -14.84 0.91 12.68
N LEU A 33 -14.79 1.33 11.41
CA LEU A 33 -15.99 1.76 10.70
C LEU A 33 -16.97 0.62 10.49
N GLU A 34 -16.46 -0.57 10.19
CA GLU A 34 -17.30 -1.74 9.98
C GLU A 34 -17.93 -2.25 11.27
N ALA A 35 -17.26 -2.05 12.40
CA ALA A 35 -17.78 -2.41 13.71
C ALA A 35 -18.88 -1.46 14.17
N SER A 36 -18.94 -0.28 13.57
CA SER A 36 -19.98 0.69 13.88
C SER A 36 -21.29 0.27 13.24
N ASP A 37 -22.38 0.31 14.00
CA ASP A 37 -23.72 0.00 13.48
C ASP A 37 -24.35 1.17 12.76
N ASP A 38 -23.57 2.22 12.58
CA ASP A 38 -24.07 3.44 11.99
C ASP A 38 -24.32 3.27 10.50
N SER A 39 -25.56 3.44 10.07
CA SER A 39 -25.93 3.38 8.66
C SER A 39 -26.04 4.76 8.05
N ASP A 40 -25.43 5.75 8.70
CA ASP A 40 -25.36 7.11 8.20
C ASP A 40 -24.64 7.15 6.84
N ALA A 41 -25.13 8.02 5.97
CA ALA A 41 -24.56 8.17 4.64
C ALA A 41 -23.08 8.55 4.69
N GLU A 42 -22.69 9.33 5.69
CA GLU A 42 -21.30 9.72 5.87
C GLU A 42 -20.41 8.53 6.20
N VAL A 43 -20.90 7.62 7.04
CA VAL A 43 -20.16 6.42 7.41
C VAL A 43 -20.01 5.50 6.22
N ILE A 44 -21.09 5.33 5.44
CA ILE A 44 -21.07 4.51 4.23
C ILE A 44 -20.07 5.06 3.23
N ALA A 45 -20.06 6.37 3.03
CA ALA A 45 -19.14 7.03 2.11
C ALA A 45 -17.70 6.88 2.60
N ALA A 46 -17.47 6.99 3.91
CA ALA A 46 -16.14 6.82 4.48
C ALA A 46 -15.63 5.40 4.29
N ARG A 47 -16.49 4.40 4.49
CA ARG A 47 -16.11 3.01 4.27
C ARG A 47 -15.66 2.79 2.83
N LYS A 48 -16.43 3.30 1.88
CA LYS A 48 -16.10 3.17 0.47
C LYS A 48 -14.77 3.85 0.16
N SER A 49 -14.56 5.04 0.69
CA SER A 49 -13.34 5.79 0.48
C SER A 49 -12.12 5.02 1.01
N TYR A 50 -12.23 4.46 2.21
CA TYR A 50 -11.13 3.69 2.80
C TYR A 50 -10.87 2.40 2.03
N HIS A 51 -11.92 1.72 1.54
CA HIS A 51 -11.75 0.55 0.69
C HIS A 51 -11.01 0.90 -0.59
N ASP A 52 -11.36 2.01 -1.22
CA ASP A 52 -10.72 2.45 -2.45
C ASP A 52 -9.25 2.79 -2.21
N MET A 53 -8.96 3.49 -1.11
CA MET A 53 -7.58 3.83 -0.77
C MET A 53 -6.76 2.57 -0.46
N LEU A 54 -7.36 1.64 0.26
CA LEU A 54 -6.71 0.38 0.60
C LEU A 54 -6.38 -0.41 -0.66
N GLN A 55 -7.32 -0.52 -1.57
CA GLN A 55 -7.13 -1.22 -2.83
C GLN A 55 -5.99 -0.59 -3.64
N SER A 56 -5.99 0.74 -3.71
CA SER A 56 -4.95 1.48 -4.43
C SER A 56 -3.56 1.20 -3.84
N ARG A 57 -3.43 1.21 -2.50
CA ARG A 57 -2.14 0.93 -1.85
C ARG A 57 -1.69 -0.49 -2.08
N LYS A 58 -2.62 -1.44 -2.04
CA LYS A 58 -2.29 -2.85 -2.30
C LYS A 58 -1.81 -3.05 -3.73
N GLU A 59 -2.40 -2.36 -4.68
CA GLU A 59 -1.95 -2.42 -6.07
C GLU A 59 -0.55 -1.83 -6.22
N MET A 60 -0.28 -0.72 -5.56
CA MET A 60 1.05 -0.13 -5.56
C MET A 60 2.08 -1.08 -4.96
N LEU A 61 1.73 -1.71 -3.85
CA LEU A 61 2.63 -2.66 -3.19
C LEU A 61 2.93 -3.84 -4.11
N SER A 62 1.91 -4.35 -4.79
CA SER A 62 2.09 -5.43 -5.75
C SER A 62 3.03 -5.03 -6.89
N SER A 63 2.90 -3.81 -7.39
CA SER A 63 3.78 -3.28 -8.44
C SER A 63 5.23 -3.21 -7.96
N LEU A 64 5.43 -2.72 -6.74
CA LEU A 64 6.78 -2.65 -6.18
C LEU A 64 7.39 -4.02 -6.00
N ALA A 65 6.60 -5.00 -5.59
CA ALA A 65 7.06 -6.37 -5.42
C ALA A 65 7.51 -6.95 -6.77
N LYS A 66 6.78 -6.66 -7.83
CA LYS A 66 7.16 -7.09 -9.18
C LYS A 66 8.45 -6.43 -9.62
N GLN A 67 8.61 -5.15 -9.36
CA GLN A 67 9.84 -4.44 -9.70
C GLN A 67 11.04 -5.00 -8.94
N ALA A 68 10.85 -5.34 -7.67
CA ALA A 68 11.91 -5.94 -6.87
C ALA A 68 12.35 -7.28 -7.46
N LYS A 69 11.40 -8.10 -7.91
CA LYS A 69 11.71 -9.38 -8.56
C LYS A 69 12.49 -9.17 -9.85
N LEU A 70 12.06 -8.21 -10.67
CA LEU A 70 12.73 -7.93 -11.93
C LEU A 70 14.16 -7.46 -11.71
N GLN A 71 14.39 -6.63 -10.71
CA GLN A 71 15.72 -6.18 -10.39
C GLN A 71 16.62 -7.31 -9.89
N ALA A 72 16.07 -8.21 -9.09
CA ALA A 72 16.82 -9.35 -8.59
C ALA A 72 17.25 -10.26 -9.74
N VAL A 73 16.38 -10.48 -10.72
CA VAL A 73 16.72 -11.28 -11.90
C VAL A 73 17.74 -10.56 -12.77
N ALA A 74 17.58 -9.25 -12.92
CA ALA A 74 18.48 -8.46 -13.77
C ALA A 74 19.89 -8.35 -13.19
N SER A 75 20.03 -8.46 -11.86
CA SER A 75 21.32 -8.31 -11.23
C SER A 75 22.16 -9.58 -11.26
N ASP A 76 21.61 -10.66 -11.74
CA ASP A 76 22.36 -11.89 -11.96
C ASP A 76 23.09 -11.83 -13.28
#